data_9c7c7cfcee653cc38d4193cdd27730f5
#
_entry.id   9c7c7cfcee653cc38d4193cdd27730f5
#
_cell.length_a   1.000
_cell.length_b   1.000
_cell.length_c   1.000
_cell.angle_alpha   90.00
_cell.angle_beta   90.00
_cell.angle_gamma   90.00
#
_symmetry.space_group_name_H-M   'P 1'
#
loop_
_entity.id
_entity.type
_entity.pdbx_description
1 polymer ?
#
loop_
_entity_poly.entity_id
_entity_poly.type
_entity_poly.pdbx_seq_one_letter_code
_entity_poly.pdbx_strand_id
1 'polypeptide(L)'
;MLPEMFSCIFRNSRTVMACCLLSLGHLVASATEVEEAASQISDRDKFKSAVRELRTGVGPRYQSLRQELDHYPLAVYLDALVIEGNLHYGKPEDVKAFLRTAGSSPIAIRTLRSFVRHKIEDRRWRAVVEVTEGLTLSTELTCHR
;
A
#
# COMPACT_ATOMS: atom_id res chain seq x y z
N MET A 1 65.84 -38.92 16.19
CA MET A 1 64.88 -39.58 15.34
C MET A 1 63.59 -38.81 15.33
N LEU A 2 63.49 -37.82 14.48
CA LEU A 2 62.32 -37.14 13.95
C LEU A 2 62.66 -36.88 12.48
N PRO A 3 61.86 -37.24 11.54
CA PRO A 3 60.89 -36.35 10.93
C PRO A 3 59.68 -37.16 10.40
N GLU A 4 58.52 -36.64 10.39
CA GLU A 4 57.39 -36.94 9.50
C GLU A 4 56.10 -36.24 10.01
N MET A 5 56.12 -34.91 10.21
CA MET A 5 54.90 -34.18 10.54
C MET A 5 54.71 -32.87 9.75
N PHE A 6 55.22 -32.77 8.54
CA PHE A 6 55.06 -31.52 7.77
C PHE A 6 54.44 -31.69 6.36
N SER A 7 53.76 -32.80 6.10
CA SER A 7 53.22 -33.04 4.73
C SER A 7 51.70 -32.98 4.57
N CYS A 8 50.92 -32.48 5.54
CA CYS A 8 49.45 -32.49 5.46
C CYS A 8 48.77 -31.10 5.33
N ILE A 9 49.50 -30.01 5.27
CA ILE A 9 48.94 -28.63 5.30
C ILE A 9 48.67 -28.05 3.92
N PHE A 10 49.12 -28.65 2.83
CA PHE A 10 49.03 -28.01 1.50
C PHE A 10 47.98 -28.62 0.54
N ARG A 11 47.10 -29.48 1.00
CA ARG A 11 46.15 -30.14 0.09
C ARG A 11 44.70 -29.71 0.18
N ASN A 12 44.39 -28.64 0.95
CA ASN A 12 43.00 -28.17 1.14
C ASN A 12 42.77 -26.71 0.76
N SER A 13 43.64 -26.09 -0.06
CA SER A 13 43.46 -24.67 -0.49
C SER A 13 42.24 -24.45 -1.38
N ARG A 14 41.77 -25.48 -2.10
CA ARG A 14 40.59 -25.40 -2.96
C ARG A 14 39.25 -25.47 -2.21
N THR A 15 39.21 -26.18 -1.07
CA THR A 15 38.00 -26.35 -0.27
C THR A 15 37.70 -25.13 0.62
N VAL A 16 38.73 -24.42 1.08
CA VAL A 16 38.58 -23.19 1.88
C VAL A 16 38.05 -22.04 1.05
N MET A 17 38.45 -21.97 -0.24
CA MET A 17 37.98 -20.91 -1.13
C MET A 17 36.49 -21.09 -1.53
N ALA A 18 35.99 -22.31 -1.59
CA ALA A 18 34.58 -22.59 -1.88
C ALA A 18 33.66 -22.26 -0.69
N CYS A 19 34.11 -22.45 0.55
CA CYS A 19 33.33 -22.06 1.74
C CYS A 19 33.21 -20.53 1.93
N CYS A 20 34.25 -19.76 1.58
CA CYS A 20 34.21 -18.31 1.67
C CYS A 20 33.25 -17.66 0.65
N LEU A 21 33.06 -18.24 -0.52
CA LEU A 21 32.12 -17.74 -1.52
C LEU A 21 30.65 -18.01 -1.15
N LEU A 22 30.37 -19.09 -0.44
CA LEU A 22 29.02 -19.40 0.05
C LEU A 22 28.62 -18.52 1.25
N SER A 23 29.55 -18.09 2.10
CA SER A 23 29.25 -17.22 3.24
C SER A 23 29.01 -15.76 2.84
N LEU A 24 29.58 -15.27 1.74
CA LEU A 24 29.31 -13.94 1.22
C LEU A 24 27.88 -13.79 0.65
N GLY A 25 27.31 -14.84 0.08
CA GLY A 25 25.93 -14.85 -0.43
C GLY A 25 24.86 -14.67 0.66
N HIS A 26 25.10 -15.18 1.88
CA HIS A 26 24.17 -15.05 2.99
C HIS A 26 24.16 -13.67 3.67
N LEU A 27 25.30 -12.96 3.63
CA LEU A 27 25.43 -11.61 4.19
C LEU A 27 24.70 -10.55 3.36
N VAL A 28 24.65 -10.73 2.03
CA VAL A 28 23.94 -9.79 1.14
C VAL A 28 22.42 -9.92 1.27
N ALA A 29 21.89 -11.15 1.41
CA ALA A 29 20.46 -11.39 1.61
C ALA A 29 19.94 -10.79 2.93
N SER A 30 20.69 -10.88 4.01
CA SER A 30 20.32 -10.30 5.31
C SER A 30 20.28 -8.77 5.32
N ALA A 31 21.14 -8.11 4.54
CA ALA A 31 21.16 -6.65 4.48
C ALA A 31 19.94 -6.08 3.76
N THR A 32 19.46 -6.74 2.69
CA THR A 32 18.28 -6.30 1.94
C THR A 32 16.99 -6.45 2.75
N GLU A 33 16.84 -7.52 3.53
CA GLU A 33 15.68 -7.74 4.40
C GLU A 33 15.58 -6.69 5.52
N VAL A 34 16.71 -6.27 6.09
CA VAL A 34 16.74 -5.24 7.15
C VAL A 34 16.40 -3.86 6.59
N GLU A 35 16.87 -3.53 5.38
CA GLU A 35 16.58 -2.25 4.74
C GLU A 35 15.10 -2.15 4.32
N GLU A 36 14.53 -3.22 3.79
CA GLU A 36 13.10 -3.29 3.46
C GLU A 36 12.23 -3.16 4.71
N ALA A 37 12.56 -3.84 5.81
CA ALA A 37 11.84 -3.72 7.07
C ALA A 37 11.93 -2.29 7.65
N ALA A 38 13.06 -1.64 7.57
CA ALA A 38 13.23 -0.25 8.01
C ALA A 38 12.42 0.73 7.16
N SER A 39 12.35 0.52 5.84
CA SER A 39 11.52 1.29 4.92
C SER A 39 10.03 1.14 5.25
N GLN A 40 9.56 -0.07 5.48
CA GLN A 40 8.16 -0.33 5.85
C GLN A 40 7.76 0.31 7.17
N ILE A 41 8.65 0.35 8.18
CA ILE A 41 8.41 1.04 9.45
C ILE A 41 8.26 2.54 9.21
N SER A 42 9.14 3.13 8.39
CA SER A 42 9.07 4.54 8.01
C SER A 42 7.76 4.90 7.31
N ASP A 43 7.33 4.10 6.34
CA ASP A 43 6.10 4.33 5.58
C ASP A 43 4.85 4.17 6.44
N ARG A 44 4.85 3.24 7.39
CA ARG A 44 3.78 3.11 8.37
C ARG A 44 3.63 4.36 9.25
N ASP A 45 4.73 4.99 9.64
CA ASP A 45 4.68 6.21 10.46
C ASP A 45 4.28 7.43 9.64
N LYS A 46 4.70 7.51 8.38
CA LYS A 46 4.19 8.50 7.41
C LYS A 46 2.69 8.33 7.19
N PHE A 47 2.21 7.10 7.02
CA PHE A 47 0.78 6.79 6.87
C PHE A 47 -0.02 7.29 8.09
N LYS A 48 0.42 6.98 9.31
CA LYS A 48 -0.23 7.47 10.55
C LYS A 48 -0.22 9.00 10.60
N SER A 49 0.85 9.63 10.13
CA SER A 49 0.95 11.09 10.06
C SER A 49 -0.04 11.66 9.05
N ALA A 50 -0.16 11.06 7.86
CA ALA A 50 -1.13 11.44 6.85
C ALA A 50 -2.58 11.32 7.36
N VAL A 51 -2.91 10.25 8.09
CA VAL A 51 -4.23 10.08 8.73
C VAL A 51 -4.50 11.17 9.77
N ARG A 52 -3.49 11.59 10.53
CA ARG A 52 -3.65 12.71 11.49
C ARG A 52 -3.88 14.04 10.79
N GLU A 53 -3.13 14.32 9.70
CA GLU A 53 -3.31 15.53 8.91
C GLU A 53 -4.72 15.62 8.31
N LEU A 54 -5.30 14.50 7.86
CA LEU A 54 -6.67 14.46 7.32
C LEU A 54 -7.74 14.94 8.31
N ARG A 55 -7.49 14.88 9.61
CA ARG A 55 -8.42 15.41 10.62
C ARG A 55 -8.54 16.94 10.55
N THR A 56 -7.53 17.61 10.04
CA THR A 56 -7.51 19.06 9.84
C THR A 56 -7.89 19.45 8.40
N GLY A 57 -7.95 18.49 7.50
CA GLY A 57 -8.32 18.63 6.09
C GLY A 57 -7.20 18.26 5.13
N VAL A 58 -7.52 18.31 3.82
CA VAL A 58 -6.60 18.01 2.73
C VAL A 58 -5.71 19.22 2.47
N GLY A 59 -4.66 19.39 3.28
CA GLY A 59 -3.69 20.48 3.15
C GLY A 59 -2.40 20.05 2.41
N PRO A 60 -1.47 21.02 2.16
CA PRO A 60 -0.22 20.75 1.44
C PRO A 60 0.62 19.64 2.09
N ARG A 61 0.67 19.58 3.43
CA ARG A 61 1.40 18.57 4.17
C ARG A 61 0.84 17.16 3.96
N TYR A 62 -0.51 17.04 3.94
CA TYR A 62 -1.14 15.77 3.58
C TYR A 62 -0.77 15.35 2.17
N GLN A 63 -0.82 16.27 1.20
CA GLN A 63 -0.49 15.99 -0.20
C GLN A 63 0.95 15.50 -0.36
N SER A 64 1.91 16.12 0.33
CA SER A 64 3.30 15.66 0.34
C SER A 64 3.44 14.23 0.88
N LEU A 65 2.85 13.96 2.05
CA LEU A 65 2.87 12.62 2.64
C LEU A 65 2.18 11.57 1.74
N ARG A 66 1.07 11.95 1.08
CA ARG A 66 0.36 11.06 0.17
C ARG A 66 1.22 10.69 -1.06
N GLN A 67 1.96 11.65 -1.62
CA GLN A 67 2.89 11.41 -2.73
C GLN A 67 4.05 10.50 -2.31
N GLU A 68 4.63 10.72 -1.11
CA GLU A 68 5.68 9.85 -0.59
C GLU A 68 5.21 8.40 -0.37
N LEU A 69 3.92 8.20 -0.15
CA LEU A 69 3.30 6.89 0.08
C LEU A 69 2.70 6.25 -1.19
N ASP A 70 3.03 6.73 -2.37
CA ASP A 70 2.42 6.23 -3.61
C ASP A 70 2.68 4.74 -3.85
N HIS A 71 3.84 4.26 -3.39
CA HIS A 71 4.24 2.85 -3.44
C HIS A 71 3.69 2.01 -2.26
N TYR A 72 3.13 2.66 -1.24
CA TYR A 72 2.70 1.97 -0.04
C TYR A 72 1.33 1.30 -0.22
N PRO A 73 1.19 -0.03 0.05
CA PRO A 73 -0.05 -0.75 -0.25
C PRO A 73 -1.30 -0.20 0.44
N LEU A 74 -1.15 0.49 1.56
CA LEU A 74 -2.27 1.08 2.29
C LEU A 74 -2.61 2.51 1.85
N ALA A 75 -1.88 3.10 0.89
CA ALA A 75 -2.14 4.46 0.42
C ALA A 75 -3.58 4.64 -0.09
N VAL A 76 -4.16 3.60 -0.70
CA VAL A 76 -5.56 3.58 -1.18
C VAL A 76 -6.57 3.88 -0.05
N TYR A 77 -6.24 3.55 1.20
CA TYR A 77 -7.10 3.87 2.34
C TYR A 77 -7.11 5.36 2.67
N LEU A 78 -6.03 6.10 2.38
CA LEU A 78 -5.99 7.56 2.53
C LEU A 78 -6.96 8.23 1.55
N ASP A 79 -6.97 7.75 0.30
CA ASP A 79 -7.88 8.25 -0.73
C ASP A 79 -9.35 7.97 -0.37
N ALA A 80 -9.63 6.78 0.15
CA ALA A 80 -10.95 6.44 0.68
C ALA A 80 -11.38 7.37 1.81
N LEU A 81 -10.48 7.65 2.77
CA LEU A 81 -10.76 8.56 3.89
C LEU A 81 -11.03 9.99 3.42
N VAL A 82 -10.35 10.48 2.39
CA VAL A 82 -10.64 11.80 1.79
C VAL A 82 -12.07 11.84 1.23
N ILE A 83 -12.49 10.80 0.50
CA ILE A 83 -13.84 10.71 -0.04
C ILE A 83 -14.87 10.61 1.09
N GLU A 84 -14.65 9.73 2.07
CA GLU A 84 -15.53 9.52 3.21
C GLU A 84 -15.67 10.77 4.10
N GLY A 85 -14.60 11.55 4.22
CA GLY A 85 -14.62 12.84 4.94
C GLY A 85 -15.34 13.97 4.19
N ASN A 86 -15.61 13.80 2.91
CA ASN A 86 -16.20 14.85 2.07
C ASN A 86 -17.43 14.36 1.27
N LEU A 87 -18.21 13.45 1.81
CA LEU A 87 -19.36 12.84 1.12
C LEU A 87 -20.38 13.88 0.63
N HIS A 88 -20.61 14.92 1.40
CA HIS A 88 -21.60 15.96 1.06
C HIS A 88 -21.24 16.72 -0.23
N TYR A 89 -19.98 17.15 -0.37
CA TYR A 89 -19.49 17.90 -1.53
C TYR A 89 -18.81 17.02 -2.58
N GLY A 90 -18.53 15.77 -2.27
CA GLY A 90 -17.85 14.82 -3.14
C GLY A 90 -18.55 14.65 -4.48
N LYS A 91 -17.77 14.63 -5.55
CA LYS A 91 -18.26 14.47 -6.93
C LYS A 91 -18.22 13.01 -7.35
N PRO A 92 -19.16 12.56 -8.19
CA PRO A 92 -19.15 11.21 -8.75
C PRO A 92 -17.84 10.85 -9.48
N GLU A 93 -17.23 11.83 -10.15
CA GLU A 93 -16.00 11.63 -10.91
C GLU A 93 -14.82 11.27 -10.02
N ASP A 94 -14.72 11.88 -8.84
CA ASP A 94 -13.65 11.58 -7.87
C ASP A 94 -13.78 10.14 -7.35
N VAL A 95 -15.02 9.72 -7.08
CA VAL A 95 -15.30 8.34 -6.66
C VAL A 95 -15.02 7.36 -7.80
N LYS A 96 -15.42 7.66 -9.04
CA LYS A 96 -15.08 6.83 -10.21
C LYS A 96 -13.56 6.73 -10.41
N ALA A 97 -12.81 7.81 -10.24
CA ALA A 97 -11.35 7.79 -10.32
C ALA A 97 -10.75 6.88 -9.23
N PHE A 98 -11.21 7.02 -8.00
CA PHE A 98 -10.82 6.16 -6.90
C PHE A 98 -11.13 4.67 -7.17
N LEU A 99 -12.33 4.35 -7.67
CA LEU A 99 -12.73 2.97 -7.98
C LEU A 99 -11.84 2.33 -9.07
N ARG A 100 -11.39 3.12 -10.05
CA ARG A 100 -10.45 2.63 -11.07
C ARG A 100 -9.11 2.22 -10.46
N THR A 101 -8.62 2.96 -9.47
CA THR A 101 -7.36 2.69 -8.77
C THR A 101 -7.51 1.57 -7.74
N ALA A 102 -8.58 1.62 -6.95
CA ALA A 102 -8.83 0.66 -5.87
C ALA A 102 -9.37 -0.69 -6.36
N GLY A 103 -9.87 -0.77 -7.60
CA GLY A 103 -10.40 -1.98 -8.23
C GLY A 103 -11.57 -2.58 -7.46
N SER A 104 -11.57 -3.92 -7.33
CA SER A 104 -12.59 -4.68 -6.59
C SER A 104 -12.25 -4.88 -5.10
N SER A 105 -11.38 -4.05 -4.54
CA SER A 105 -10.97 -4.16 -3.13
C SER A 105 -12.15 -3.92 -2.17
N PRO A 106 -12.12 -4.51 -0.96
CA PRO A 106 -13.17 -4.28 0.04
C PRO A 106 -13.36 -2.79 0.39
N ILE A 107 -12.27 -2.01 0.38
CA ILE A 107 -12.34 -0.57 0.65
C ILE A 107 -13.07 0.17 -0.47
N ALA A 108 -12.87 -0.22 -1.75
CA ALA A 108 -13.58 0.37 -2.88
C ALA A 108 -15.09 0.18 -2.76
N ILE A 109 -15.53 -1.06 -2.43
CA ILE A 109 -16.94 -1.39 -2.25
C ILE A 109 -17.55 -0.60 -1.07
N ARG A 110 -16.82 -0.51 0.04
CA ARG A 110 -17.26 0.23 1.23
C ARG A 110 -17.44 1.72 0.92
N THR A 111 -16.45 2.33 0.28
CA THR A 111 -16.48 3.77 -0.05
C THR A 111 -17.59 4.08 -1.05
N LEU A 112 -17.78 3.25 -2.08
CA LEU A 112 -18.90 3.39 -3.03
C LEU A 112 -20.25 3.32 -2.29
N ARG A 113 -20.45 2.33 -1.41
CA ARG A 113 -21.69 2.17 -0.65
C ARG A 113 -21.95 3.39 0.25
N SER A 114 -20.93 3.90 0.93
CA SER A 114 -21.04 5.09 1.77
C SER A 114 -21.44 6.32 0.95
N PHE A 115 -20.82 6.52 -0.21
CA PHE A 115 -21.14 7.61 -1.12
C PHE A 115 -22.58 7.52 -1.64
N VAL A 116 -22.98 6.36 -2.16
CA VAL A 116 -24.33 6.14 -2.71
C VAL A 116 -25.38 6.37 -1.63
N ARG A 117 -25.23 5.80 -0.43
CA ARG A 117 -26.14 5.99 0.68
C ARG A 117 -26.31 7.48 1.02
N HIS A 118 -25.22 8.19 1.16
CA HIS A 118 -25.24 9.62 1.47
C HIS A 118 -25.96 10.45 0.38
N LYS A 119 -25.70 10.14 -0.91
CA LYS A 119 -26.37 10.84 -2.02
C LYS A 119 -27.87 10.51 -2.10
N ILE A 120 -28.29 9.32 -1.70
CA ILE A 120 -29.70 8.95 -1.58
C ILE A 120 -30.38 9.75 -0.45
N GLU A 121 -29.76 9.84 0.72
CA GLU A 121 -30.24 10.65 1.85
C GLU A 121 -30.39 12.13 1.47
N ASP A 122 -29.44 12.65 0.72
CA ASP A 122 -29.47 14.02 0.15
C ASP A 122 -30.43 14.18 -1.05
N ARG A 123 -31.09 13.12 -1.51
CA ARG A 123 -31.94 13.06 -2.72
C ARG A 123 -31.23 13.46 -4.02
N ARG A 124 -29.92 13.24 -4.09
CA ARG A 124 -29.08 13.55 -5.27
C ARG A 124 -28.99 12.35 -6.22
N TRP A 125 -30.14 11.89 -6.73
CA TRP A 125 -30.27 10.68 -7.57
C TRP A 125 -29.40 10.69 -8.81
N ARG A 126 -29.20 11.85 -9.43
CA ARG A 126 -28.33 11.98 -10.59
C ARG A 126 -26.90 11.54 -10.27
N ALA A 127 -26.35 11.93 -9.12
CA ALA A 127 -25.03 11.53 -8.70
C ALA A 127 -24.92 10.02 -8.44
N VAL A 128 -26.01 9.39 -7.96
CA VAL A 128 -26.09 7.93 -7.77
C VAL A 128 -26.00 7.22 -9.13
N VAL A 129 -26.84 7.62 -10.08
CA VAL A 129 -26.84 7.03 -11.43
C VAL A 129 -25.46 7.19 -12.08
N GLU A 130 -24.89 8.38 -12.01
CA GLU A 130 -23.60 8.70 -12.62
C GLU A 130 -22.46 7.86 -12.04
N VAL A 131 -22.35 7.73 -10.70
CA VAL A 131 -21.27 6.95 -10.07
C VAL A 131 -21.39 5.46 -10.33
N THR A 132 -22.64 4.95 -10.51
CA THR A 132 -22.91 3.52 -10.71
C THR A 132 -22.94 3.09 -12.18
N GLU A 133 -22.85 4.04 -13.10
CA GLU A 133 -22.85 3.76 -14.54
C GLU A 133 -21.65 2.90 -14.92
N GLY A 134 -21.91 1.79 -15.64
CA GLY A 134 -20.88 0.84 -16.09
C GLY A 134 -20.31 -0.08 -14.99
N LEU A 135 -20.82 0.00 -13.75
CA LEU A 135 -20.40 -0.91 -12.67
C LEU A 135 -21.30 -2.14 -12.59
N THR A 136 -20.69 -3.30 -12.33
CA THR A 136 -21.41 -4.51 -11.91
C THR A 136 -21.73 -4.37 -10.42
N LEU A 137 -22.96 -3.99 -10.12
CA LEU A 137 -23.40 -3.70 -8.74
C LEU A 137 -23.88 -4.95 -8.02
N SER A 138 -23.72 -4.97 -6.68
CA SER A 138 -24.45 -5.93 -5.84
C SER A 138 -25.97 -5.67 -5.91
N THR A 139 -26.77 -6.69 -5.58
CA THR A 139 -28.25 -6.60 -5.60
C THR A 139 -28.76 -5.40 -4.82
N GLU A 140 -28.16 -5.10 -3.65
CA GLU A 140 -28.52 -3.94 -2.82
C GLU A 140 -28.35 -2.62 -3.57
N LEU A 141 -27.21 -2.41 -4.22
CA LEU A 141 -26.94 -1.17 -4.96
C LEU A 141 -27.73 -1.07 -6.26
N THR A 142 -28.09 -2.20 -6.86
CA THR A 142 -28.94 -2.23 -8.06
C THR A 142 -30.36 -1.72 -7.78
N CYS A 143 -30.92 -2.01 -6.61
CA CYS A 143 -32.25 -1.53 -6.21
C CYS A 143 -32.31 -0.01 -6.02
N HIS A 144 -31.18 0.65 -5.80
CA HIS A 144 -31.11 2.11 -5.61
C HIS A 144 -30.78 2.89 -6.89
N ARG A 145 -30.47 2.21 -7.97
CA ARG A 145 -30.17 2.82 -9.29
C ARG A 145 -31.47 3.08 -10.07
#